data_01b97d5d9f73d653bfc5011e5ebca039
#
_entry.id   01b97d5d9f73d653bfc5011e5ebca039
#
_cell.length_a   1.000
_cell.length_b   1.000
_cell.length_c   1.000
_cell.angle_alpha   90.00
_cell.angle_beta   90.00
_cell.angle_gamma   90.00
#
_symmetry.space_group_name_H-M   'P 1'
#
loop_
_entity.id
_entity.type
_entity.pdbx_description
1 polymer ?
#
loop_
_entity_poly.entity_id
_entity_poly.type
_entity_poly.pdbx_seq_one_letter_code
_entity_poly.pdbx_strand_id
1 'polypeptide(L)' 'MISLLFLVCSTVTGECYSATSTVVYETERACEQDAISIMERVYALQALGQREPERAVFYCHNWGDPT' A
#
# COMPACT_ATOMS: atom_id res chain seq x y z
N MET A 1 4.72 -7.17 -15.54
CA MET A 1 5.16 -6.05 -14.70
C MET A 1 4.00 -5.62 -13.79
N ILE A 2 4.24 -5.59 -12.51
CA ILE A 2 3.19 -5.33 -11.53
C ILE A 2 3.60 -4.15 -10.66
N SER A 3 2.71 -3.18 -10.53
CA SER A 3 2.91 -2.01 -9.70
C SER A 3 2.07 -2.09 -8.44
N LEU A 4 2.59 -1.59 -7.34
CA LEU A 4 1.90 -1.54 -6.07
C LEU A 4 1.32 -0.15 -5.87
N LEU A 5 0.02 -0.12 -5.62
CA LEU A 5 -0.74 1.11 -5.40
C LEU A 5 -1.34 1.07 -4.00
N PHE A 6 -1.29 2.18 -3.31
CA PHE A 6 -1.91 2.33 -2.00
C PHE A 6 -2.96 3.42 -2.03
N LEU A 7 -4.05 3.20 -1.33
CA LEU A 7 -5.01 4.24 -0.99
C LEU A 7 -5.02 4.35 0.53
N VAL A 8 -4.72 5.54 1.02
CA VAL A 8 -4.61 5.81 2.45
C VAL A 8 -5.61 6.90 2.82
N CYS A 9 -6.43 6.64 3.81
CA CYS A 9 -7.45 7.59 4.27
C CYS A 9 -7.26 7.87 5.75
N SER A 10 -7.26 9.16 6.12
CA SER A 10 -7.23 9.55 7.51
C SER A 10 -8.57 9.24 8.16
N THR A 11 -8.56 8.60 9.32
CA THR A 11 -9.78 8.36 10.09
C THR A 11 -10.19 9.58 10.90
N VAL A 12 -9.34 10.58 10.98
CA VAL A 12 -9.60 11.82 11.71
C VAL A 12 -10.26 12.86 10.82
N THR A 13 -9.69 13.12 9.63
CA THR A 13 -10.19 14.15 8.72
C THR A 13 -11.05 13.60 7.60
N GLY A 14 -10.95 12.32 7.32
CA GLY A 14 -11.65 11.71 6.19
C GLY A 14 -10.96 11.94 4.85
N GLU A 15 -9.83 12.63 4.83
CA GLU A 15 -9.09 12.87 3.60
C GLU A 15 -8.33 11.62 3.17
N CYS A 16 -8.30 11.39 1.88
CA CYS A 16 -7.63 10.25 1.29
C CYS A 16 -6.59 10.70 0.28
N TYR A 17 -5.51 9.94 0.16
CA TYR A 17 -4.55 10.13 -0.90
C TYR A 17 -4.10 8.78 -1.45
N SER A 18 -3.61 8.79 -2.66
CA SER A 18 -3.07 7.59 -3.28
C SER A 18 -1.56 7.72 -3.44
N ALA A 19 -0.89 6.58 -3.34
CA ALA A 19 0.56 6.52 -3.52
C ALA A 19 0.89 5.32 -4.40
N THR A 20 1.86 5.48 -5.28
CA THR A 20 2.33 4.42 -6.16
C THR A 20 3.78 4.13 -5.82
N SER A 21 4.09 2.85 -5.61
CA SER A 21 5.48 2.45 -5.41
C SER A 21 6.27 2.63 -6.70
N THR A 22 7.52 3.06 -6.57
CA THR A 22 8.44 3.18 -7.70
C THR A 22 9.05 1.82 -8.07
N VAL A 23 8.88 0.83 -7.21
CA VAL A 23 9.38 -0.53 -7.44
C VAL A 23 8.35 -1.31 -8.26
N VAL A 24 8.82 -2.08 -9.22
CA VAL A 24 7.97 -2.99 -9.97
C VAL A 24 8.27 -4.42 -9.56
N TYR A 25 7.26 -5.27 -9.62
CA TYR A 25 7.35 -6.66 -9.20
C TYR A 25 7.10 -7.58 -10.39
N GLU A 26 7.71 -8.73 -10.37
CA GLU A 26 7.54 -9.70 -11.46
C GLU A 26 6.28 -10.53 -11.28
N THR A 27 5.85 -10.73 -10.04
CA THR A 27 4.66 -11.53 -9.73
C THR A 27 3.74 -10.79 -8.78
N GLU A 28 2.46 -11.12 -8.83
CA GLU A 28 1.48 -10.56 -7.89
C GLU A 28 1.82 -10.96 -6.45
N ARG A 29 2.31 -12.17 -6.26
CA ARG A 29 2.67 -12.65 -4.93
C ARG A 29 3.76 -11.78 -4.31
N ALA A 30 4.79 -11.44 -5.08
CA ALA A 30 5.85 -10.56 -4.59
C ALA A 30 5.30 -9.19 -4.21
N CYS A 31 4.39 -8.65 -5.01
CA CYS A 31 3.74 -7.38 -4.75
C CYS A 31 2.91 -7.46 -3.46
N GLU A 32 2.11 -8.49 -3.29
CA GLU A 32 1.28 -8.66 -2.11
C GLU A 32 2.10 -8.82 -0.84
N GLN A 33 3.17 -9.60 -0.88
CA GLN A 33 4.03 -9.81 0.28
C GLN A 33 4.67 -8.51 0.74
N ASP A 34 5.16 -7.73 -0.21
CA ASP A 34 5.77 -6.44 0.10
C ASP A 34 4.74 -5.45 0.64
N ALA A 35 3.55 -5.44 0.05
CA ALA A 35 2.46 -4.59 0.51
C ALA A 35 2.07 -4.91 1.95
N ILE A 36 1.97 -6.18 2.30
CA ILE A 36 1.64 -6.60 3.66
C ILE A 36 2.71 -6.13 4.64
N SER A 37 3.99 -6.29 4.29
CA SER A 37 5.09 -5.83 5.13
C SER A 37 5.03 -4.32 5.37
N ILE A 38 4.74 -3.54 4.34
CA ILE A 38 4.63 -2.10 4.44
C ILE A 38 3.45 -1.73 5.34
N MET A 39 2.30 -2.37 5.15
CA MET A 39 1.11 -2.09 5.94
C MET A 39 1.32 -2.45 7.42
N GLU A 40 1.99 -3.56 7.71
CA GLU A 40 2.31 -3.93 9.08
C GLU A 40 3.15 -2.87 9.77
N ARG A 41 4.11 -2.31 9.04
CA ARG A 41 4.98 -1.25 9.56
C ARG A 41 4.19 0.02 9.85
N VAL A 42 3.31 0.40 8.94
CA VAL A 42 2.47 1.59 9.11
C VAL A 42 1.57 1.44 10.34
N TYR A 43 0.92 0.30 10.49
CA TYR A 43 0.04 0.06 11.63
C TYR A 43 0.82 -0.02 12.95
N ALA A 44 2.03 -0.55 12.92
CA ALA A 44 2.89 -0.58 14.10
C ALA A 44 3.22 0.84 14.57
N LEU A 45 3.52 1.75 13.63
CA LEU A 45 3.80 3.15 13.96
C LEU A 45 2.56 3.84 14.53
N GLN A 46 1.38 3.53 14.02
CA GLN A 46 0.13 4.07 14.58
C GLN A 46 -0.09 3.58 16.01
N ALA A 47 0.18 2.32 16.28
CA ALA A 47 0.03 1.74 17.61
C ALA A 47 0.98 2.37 18.62
N LEU A 48 2.16 2.82 18.16
CA LEU A 48 3.13 3.51 19.00
C LEU A 48 2.85 5.01 19.15
N GLY A 49 1.80 5.51 18.50
CA GLY A 49 1.45 6.93 18.55
C GLY A 49 2.35 7.82 17.72
N GLN A 50 3.18 7.26 16.85
CA GLN A 50 4.11 8.01 16.01
C GLN A 50 3.48 8.44 14.69
N ARG A 51 2.26 8.02 14.42
CA ARG A 51 1.56 8.31 13.19
C ARG A 51 0.08 8.48 13.47
N GLU A 52 -0.56 9.40 12.75
CA GLU A 52 -2.01 9.60 12.88
C GLU A 52 -2.77 8.36 12.44
N PRO A 53 -3.95 8.08 13.04
CA PRO A 53 -4.77 6.94 12.63
C PRO A 53 -5.19 7.07 11.17
N GLU A 54 -4.87 6.03 10.40
CA GLU A 54 -5.17 5.97 8.98
C GLU A 54 -5.63 4.57 8.61
N ARG A 55 -6.44 4.46 7.57
CA ARG A 55 -6.78 3.19 6.94
C ARG A 55 -6.07 3.13 5.61
N ALA A 56 -5.42 2.01 5.35
CA ALA A 56 -4.71 1.78 4.10
C ALA A 56 -5.22 0.52 3.43
N VAL A 57 -5.41 0.59 2.13
CA VAL A 57 -5.65 -0.58 1.29
C VAL A 57 -4.63 -0.57 0.17
N PHE A 58 -4.32 -1.74 -0.35
CA PHE A 58 -3.37 -1.85 -1.43
C PHE A 58 -3.99 -2.56 -2.63
N TYR A 59 -3.42 -2.30 -3.78
CA TYR A 59 -3.81 -2.93 -5.02
C TYR A 59 -2.57 -3.21 -5.86
N CYS A 60 -2.43 -4.45 -6.31
CA CYS A 60 -1.36 -4.85 -7.21
C CYS A 60 -1.89 -4.84 -8.63
N HIS A 61 -1.43 -3.87 -9.42
CA HIS A 61 -1.91 -3.68 -10.79
C HIS A 61 -0.92 -4.30 -11.78
N ASN A 62 -1.43 -5.15 -12.64
CA ASN A 62 -0.64 -5.79 -13.69
C ASN A 62 -0.71 -4.96 -14.96
N TRP A 63 0.41 -4.36 -15.35
CA TRP A 63 0.54 -3.58 -16.56
C TRP A 63 0.99 -4.47 -17.71
N GLY A 64 0.33 -4.35 -18.84
CA GLY A 64 0.84 -4.96 -20.07
C GLY A 64 0.92 -6.47 -20.03
N ASP A 65 0.00 -7.11 -19.38
CA ASP A 65 -0.13 -8.55 -19.46
C ASP A 65 -0.51 -8.93 -20.87
N PRO A 66 0.36 -9.64 -21.60
CA PRO A 66 0.13 -9.92 -23.01
C PRO A 66 -0.91 -11.00 -23.26
N THR A 67 -1.33 -11.71 -22.28
CA THR A 67 -2.24 -12.85 -22.49
C THR A 67 -3.66 -12.53 -22.18
#